data_60a67c2a04148eaa9c5acea686ecf1e5
#
_entry.id   60a67c2a04148eaa9c5acea686ecf1e5
#
_cell.length_a   1.000
_cell.length_b   1.000
_cell.length_c   1.000
_cell.angle_alpha   90.00
_cell.angle_beta   90.00
_cell.angle_gamma   90.00
#
_symmetry.space_group_name_H-M   'P 1'
#
loop_
_entity.id
_entity.type
_entity.pdbx_description
1 polymer ?
#
loop_
_entity_poly.entity_id
_entity_poly.type
_entity_poly.pdbx_seq_one_letter_code
_entity_poly.pdbx_strand_id
1 'polypeptide(L)'
;MKDGKINTNKIKINKFVYLVVFFLFLVFCLALSYRCLVDYKAKGNVTISEFIKNRNIQEEVILPERGTIYDTKGNALAQDVSSYTLIAYLDETRSENSDTLRHVKDKEETARILSEHISTSYDRILELLNKDAYQVEFGTGGKNLSQLKMEEIKNLNLPGIGFIKSTKRYYPNGDFASYLLGYTKNKEIDGNLYMVGELGIEGYYNDELTGKNGYVTYEKDGRGNKIV
;
A
#
# COMPACT_ATOMS: atom_id res chain seq x y z
N MET A 1 -3.24 22.08 -82.95
CA MET A 1 -2.96 22.46 -81.56
C MET A 1 -4.26 22.99 -80.98
N LYS A 2 -4.87 22.25 -80.10
CA LYS A 2 -6.05 22.72 -79.30
C LYS A 2 -5.59 23.10 -77.92
N ASP A 3 -5.61 24.41 -77.66
CA ASP A 3 -5.30 24.96 -76.39
C ASP A 3 -6.37 24.51 -75.39
N GLY A 4 -5.95 23.72 -74.41
CA GLY A 4 -6.80 23.31 -73.30
C GLY A 4 -7.02 24.47 -72.37
N LYS A 5 -8.18 25.14 -72.49
CA LYS A 5 -8.63 26.11 -71.46
C LYS A 5 -8.79 25.36 -70.12
N ILE A 6 -7.83 25.56 -69.26
CA ILE A 6 -7.91 25.08 -67.87
C ILE A 6 -9.15 25.73 -67.23
N ASN A 7 -10.10 24.94 -66.81
CA ASN A 7 -11.35 25.41 -66.21
C ASN A 7 -11.09 26.07 -64.85
N THR A 8 -10.87 27.37 -64.88
CA THR A 8 -10.55 28.20 -63.70
C THR A 8 -11.65 28.21 -62.64
N ASN A 9 -12.88 27.82 -63.02
CA ASN A 9 -13.98 27.73 -62.07
C ASN A 9 -13.84 26.51 -61.12
N LYS A 10 -13.32 25.37 -61.60
CA LYS A 10 -13.03 24.21 -60.73
C LYS A 10 -11.95 24.55 -59.67
N ILE A 11 -10.97 25.32 -60.03
CA ILE A 11 -9.89 25.73 -59.09
C ILE A 11 -10.45 26.69 -58.02
N LYS A 12 -11.35 27.59 -58.42
CA LYS A 12 -11.98 28.53 -57.48
C LYS A 12 -12.92 27.80 -56.50
N ILE A 13 -13.71 26.85 -56.94
CA ILE A 13 -14.57 26.03 -56.12
C ILE A 13 -13.75 25.20 -55.11
N ASN A 14 -12.65 24.58 -55.56
CA ASN A 14 -11.78 23.83 -54.63
C ASN A 14 -11.14 24.74 -53.58
N LYS A 15 -10.69 25.95 -53.92
CA LYS A 15 -10.16 26.90 -52.91
C LYS A 15 -11.21 27.32 -51.90
N PHE A 16 -12.42 27.57 -52.32
CA PHE A 16 -13.53 27.91 -51.45
C PHE A 16 -13.86 26.76 -50.49
N VAL A 17 -13.94 25.55 -51.00
CA VAL A 17 -14.17 24.35 -50.18
C VAL A 17 -13.06 24.17 -49.14
N TYR A 18 -11.78 24.33 -49.50
CA TYR A 18 -10.67 24.28 -48.56
C TYR A 18 -10.77 25.36 -47.48
N LEU A 19 -11.17 26.58 -47.84
CA LEU A 19 -11.35 27.67 -46.89
C LEU A 19 -12.50 27.39 -45.90
N VAL A 20 -13.62 26.81 -46.36
CA VAL A 20 -14.73 26.42 -45.50
C VAL A 20 -14.32 25.28 -44.55
N VAL A 21 -13.61 24.26 -45.07
CA VAL A 21 -13.11 23.16 -44.23
C VAL A 21 -12.12 23.66 -43.19
N PHE A 22 -11.21 24.54 -43.57
CA PHE A 22 -10.26 25.17 -42.62
C PHE A 22 -10.98 25.96 -41.55
N PHE A 23 -11.98 26.76 -41.90
CA PHE A 23 -12.77 27.53 -40.94
C PHE A 23 -13.54 26.61 -39.97
N LEU A 24 -14.17 25.55 -40.46
CA LEU A 24 -14.83 24.54 -39.62
C LEU A 24 -13.85 23.88 -38.65
N PHE A 25 -12.65 23.54 -39.14
CA PHE A 25 -11.60 22.96 -38.28
C PHE A 25 -11.15 23.94 -37.20
N LEU A 26 -10.99 25.23 -37.55
CA LEU A 26 -10.61 26.27 -36.59
C LEU A 26 -11.69 26.48 -35.53
N VAL A 27 -12.99 26.51 -35.92
CA VAL A 27 -14.12 26.57 -34.97
C VAL A 27 -14.14 25.34 -34.06
N PHE A 28 -13.87 24.15 -34.60
CA PHE A 28 -13.79 22.92 -33.82
C PHE A 28 -12.64 22.98 -32.81
N CYS A 29 -11.45 23.44 -33.21
CA CYS A 29 -10.31 23.61 -32.29
C CYS A 29 -10.62 24.65 -31.19
N LEU A 30 -11.26 25.77 -31.53
CA LEU A 30 -11.68 26.77 -30.55
C LEU A 30 -12.73 26.21 -29.57
N ALA A 31 -13.67 25.42 -30.05
CA ALA A 31 -14.69 24.78 -29.20
C ALA A 31 -14.04 23.76 -28.26
N LEU A 32 -13.06 22.98 -28.72
CA LEU A 32 -12.28 22.08 -27.86
C LEU A 32 -11.47 22.85 -26.81
N SER A 33 -10.76 23.91 -27.23
CA SER A 33 -9.98 24.76 -26.32
C SER A 33 -10.87 25.41 -25.26
N TYR A 34 -12.05 25.91 -25.66
CA TYR A 34 -13.03 26.46 -24.72
C TYR A 34 -13.52 25.40 -23.72
N ARG A 35 -13.78 24.17 -24.18
CA ARG A 35 -14.16 23.05 -23.29
C ARG A 35 -13.05 22.62 -22.33
N CYS A 36 -11.79 22.71 -22.76
CA CYS A 36 -10.65 22.45 -21.87
C CYS A 36 -10.41 23.56 -20.83
N LEU A 37 -10.72 24.81 -21.21
CA LEU A 37 -10.54 25.98 -20.32
C LEU A 37 -11.70 26.18 -19.34
N VAL A 38 -12.93 25.83 -19.76
CA VAL A 38 -14.10 25.86 -18.89
C VAL A 38 -14.23 24.52 -18.19
N ASP A 39 -14.14 24.53 -16.88
CA ASP A 39 -14.26 23.35 -16.01
C ASP A 39 -15.58 22.62 -16.27
N TYR A 40 -15.53 21.60 -17.14
CA TYR A 40 -16.70 20.87 -17.60
C TYR A 40 -17.21 19.96 -16.49
N LYS A 41 -18.45 20.18 -16.04
CA LYS A 41 -19.11 19.29 -15.07
C LYS A 41 -19.40 17.94 -15.73
N ALA A 42 -18.68 16.90 -15.29
CA ALA A 42 -18.96 15.52 -15.69
C ALA A 42 -20.31 15.03 -15.11
N LYS A 43 -20.83 13.91 -15.62
CA LYS A 43 -22.04 13.25 -15.10
C LYS A 43 -21.93 13.08 -13.57
N GLY A 44 -22.73 13.82 -12.79
CA GLY A 44 -22.67 13.82 -11.32
C GLY A 44 -22.35 15.17 -10.67
N ASN A 45 -22.37 16.27 -11.40
CA ASN A 45 -22.11 17.63 -10.91
C ASN A 45 -20.70 17.91 -10.36
N VAL A 46 -19.72 17.01 -10.62
CA VAL A 46 -18.32 17.14 -10.22
C VAL A 46 -17.52 17.71 -11.39
N THR A 47 -16.69 18.72 -11.15
CA THR A 47 -15.79 19.28 -12.17
C THR A 47 -14.66 18.29 -12.50
N ILE A 48 -14.08 18.39 -13.71
CA ILE A 48 -12.95 17.53 -14.11
C ILE A 48 -11.76 17.73 -13.17
N SER A 49 -11.49 18.96 -12.74
CA SER A 49 -10.41 19.25 -11.78
C SER A 49 -10.69 18.64 -10.40
N GLU A 50 -11.91 18.69 -9.90
CA GLU A 50 -12.29 17.99 -8.66
C GLU A 50 -12.22 16.47 -8.82
N PHE A 51 -12.64 15.94 -9.98
CA PHE A 51 -12.53 14.51 -10.26
C PHE A 51 -11.08 14.03 -10.29
N ILE A 52 -10.18 14.78 -10.93
CA ILE A 52 -8.74 14.48 -10.96
C ILE A 52 -8.14 14.60 -9.55
N LYS A 53 -8.48 15.66 -8.82
CA LYS A 53 -8.01 15.87 -7.44
C LYS A 53 -8.46 14.73 -6.53
N ASN A 54 -9.74 14.37 -6.56
CA ASN A 54 -10.29 13.30 -5.74
C ASN A 54 -9.73 11.92 -6.13
N ARG A 55 -9.34 11.71 -7.39
CA ARG A 55 -8.71 10.46 -7.83
C ARG A 55 -7.29 10.28 -7.29
N ASN A 56 -6.58 11.37 -7.07
CA ASN A 56 -5.22 11.34 -6.56
C ASN A 56 -5.16 11.32 -5.02
N ILE A 57 -6.26 11.65 -4.35
CA ILE A 57 -6.38 11.59 -2.90
C ILE A 57 -6.57 10.13 -2.49
N GLN A 58 -5.71 9.67 -1.61
CA GLN A 58 -5.82 8.36 -0.95
C GLN A 58 -6.02 8.58 0.53
N GLU A 59 -6.92 7.80 1.09
CA GLU A 59 -7.15 7.74 2.53
C GLU A 59 -6.59 6.41 3.04
N GLU A 60 -5.72 6.48 4.04
CA GLU A 60 -5.14 5.33 4.70
C GLU A 60 -5.62 5.30 6.15
N VAL A 61 -6.16 4.16 6.57
CA VAL A 61 -6.62 3.96 7.93
C VAL A 61 -5.42 3.73 8.84
N ILE A 62 -5.31 4.52 9.90
CA ILE A 62 -4.35 4.30 10.98
C ILE A 62 -5.06 3.54 12.09
N LEU A 63 -4.67 2.29 12.28
CA LEU A 63 -5.24 1.47 13.34
C LEU A 63 -4.78 1.98 14.71
N PRO A 64 -5.69 2.08 15.70
CA PRO A 64 -5.32 2.50 17.04
C PRO A 64 -4.50 1.42 17.74
N GLU A 65 -3.66 1.84 18.67
CA GLU A 65 -3.09 0.93 19.66
C GLU A 65 -4.16 0.59 20.71
N ARG A 66 -4.24 -0.68 21.07
CA ARG A 66 -5.21 -1.13 22.06
C ARG A 66 -4.84 -0.64 23.45
N GLY A 67 -5.83 -0.15 24.21
CA GLY A 67 -5.65 0.36 25.57
C GLY A 67 -4.97 -0.61 26.51
N THR A 68 -4.09 -0.10 27.38
CA THR A 68 -3.40 -0.91 28.40
C THR A 68 -4.31 -1.18 29.58
N ILE A 69 -4.30 -2.41 30.09
CA ILE A 69 -5.00 -2.80 31.31
C ILE A 69 -4.00 -2.75 32.47
N TYR A 70 -4.35 -2.02 33.53
CA TYR A 70 -3.50 -1.83 34.69
C TYR A 70 -4.11 -2.48 35.94
N ASP A 71 -3.25 -2.83 36.89
CA ASP A 71 -3.68 -3.14 38.25
C ASP A 71 -3.93 -1.83 39.04
N THR A 72 -4.38 -1.97 40.30
CA THR A 72 -4.65 -0.82 41.19
C THR A 72 -3.39 -0.03 41.59
N LYS A 73 -2.19 -0.56 41.34
CA LYS A 73 -0.90 0.07 41.58
C LYS A 73 -0.28 0.70 40.34
N GLY A 74 -0.97 0.58 39.17
CA GLY A 74 -0.48 1.11 37.90
C GLY A 74 0.48 0.18 37.15
N ASN A 75 0.63 -1.08 37.56
CA ASN A 75 1.41 -2.03 36.79
C ASN A 75 0.59 -2.55 35.62
N ALA A 76 1.20 -2.64 34.43
CA ALA A 76 0.53 -3.16 33.27
C ALA A 76 0.27 -4.68 33.39
N LEU A 77 -0.98 -5.09 33.19
CA LEU A 77 -1.42 -6.48 33.15
C LEU A 77 -1.56 -6.98 31.70
N ALA A 78 -1.93 -6.10 30.79
CA ALA A 78 -1.96 -6.33 29.37
C ALA A 78 -1.66 -5.04 28.60
N GLN A 79 -0.74 -5.07 27.66
CA GLN A 79 -0.35 -3.91 26.86
C GLN A 79 0.03 -4.30 25.44
N ASP A 80 -0.04 -3.35 24.52
CA ASP A 80 0.47 -3.54 23.18
C ASP A 80 1.97 -3.31 23.14
N VAL A 81 2.67 -4.18 22.40
CA VAL A 81 4.09 -4.02 22.13
C VAL A 81 4.34 -4.11 20.62
N SER A 82 5.33 -3.35 20.14
CA SER A 82 5.75 -3.44 18.74
C SER A 82 6.19 -4.84 18.41
N SER A 83 5.72 -5.34 17.28
CA SER A 83 6.14 -6.61 16.70
C SER A 83 6.45 -6.43 15.21
N TYR A 84 7.17 -7.37 14.65
CA TYR A 84 7.62 -7.31 13.26
C TYR A 84 7.38 -8.64 12.57
N THR A 85 6.91 -8.57 11.33
CA THR A 85 6.82 -9.73 10.43
C THR A 85 7.92 -9.64 9.41
N LEU A 86 8.76 -10.68 9.35
CA LEU A 86 9.82 -10.82 8.37
C LEU A 86 9.23 -11.14 7.00
N ILE A 87 9.64 -10.40 5.98
CA ILE A 87 9.26 -10.61 4.59
C ILE A 87 10.48 -10.66 3.69
N ALA A 88 10.36 -11.37 2.57
CA ALA A 88 11.33 -11.34 1.50
C ALA A 88 10.67 -10.88 0.20
N TYR A 89 11.31 -9.95 -0.49
CA TYR A 89 10.94 -9.53 -1.84
C TYR A 89 11.66 -10.40 -2.86
N LEU A 90 10.89 -11.03 -3.75
CA LEU A 90 11.42 -11.98 -4.75
C LEU A 90 11.47 -11.37 -6.16
N ASP A 91 10.68 -10.33 -6.42
CA ASP A 91 10.55 -9.69 -7.72
C ASP A 91 11.81 -8.87 -8.08
N GLU A 92 12.49 -9.26 -9.14
CA GLU A 92 13.72 -8.64 -9.64
C GLU A 92 13.48 -7.20 -10.14
N THR A 93 12.27 -6.87 -10.59
CA THR A 93 11.92 -5.53 -11.09
C THR A 93 12.12 -4.44 -10.02
N ARG A 94 12.10 -4.81 -8.74
CA ARG A 94 12.40 -3.88 -7.62
C ARG A 94 13.81 -3.30 -7.68
N SER A 95 14.74 -3.97 -8.35
CA SER A 95 16.14 -3.56 -8.44
C SER A 95 16.50 -2.89 -9.76
N GLU A 96 15.62 -2.88 -10.78
CA GLU A 96 15.91 -2.36 -12.12
C GLU A 96 16.34 -0.87 -12.17
N ASN A 97 15.82 -0.06 -11.25
CA ASN A 97 16.11 1.38 -11.17
C ASN A 97 16.79 1.77 -9.84
N SER A 98 17.60 0.86 -9.27
CA SER A 98 18.24 1.06 -7.98
C SER A 98 19.70 0.61 -8.04
N ASP A 99 20.60 1.44 -7.47
CA ASP A 99 22.01 1.10 -7.31
C ASP A 99 22.26 -0.04 -6.31
N THR A 100 21.21 -0.43 -5.56
CA THR A 100 21.29 -1.50 -4.56
C THR A 100 20.29 -2.60 -4.87
N LEU A 101 20.66 -3.86 -4.55
CA LEU A 101 19.76 -5.00 -4.66
C LEU A 101 18.61 -4.87 -3.64
N ARG A 102 17.37 -4.90 -4.15
CA ARG A 102 16.13 -4.79 -3.37
C ARG A 102 15.26 -6.05 -3.43
N HIS A 103 15.79 -7.13 -4.01
CA HIS A 103 15.19 -8.46 -4.03
C HIS A 103 16.19 -9.51 -3.56
N VAL A 104 15.70 -10.69 -3.17
CA VAL A 104 16.55 -11.81 -2.76
C VAL A 104 17.18 -12.43 -4.01
N LYS A 105 18.49 -12.26 -4.20
CA LYS A 105 19.23 -12.81 -5.33
C LYS A 105 19.75 -14.21 -5.00
N ASP A 106 20.45 -14.36 -3.88
CA ASP A 106 21.00 -15.66 -3.42
C ASP A 106 20.02 -16.27 -2.41
N LYS A 107 19.17 -17.17 -2.92
CA LYS A 107 18.09 -17.79 -2.14
C LYS A 107 18.63 -18.81 -1.14
N GLU A 108 19.69 -19.56 -1.53
CA GLU A 108 20.26 -20.61 -0.69
C GLU A 108 21.02 -20.00 0.49
N GLU A 109 21.86 -19.01 0.24
CA GLU A 109 22.60 -18.32 1.29
C GLU A 109 21.65 -17.55 2.23
N THR A 110 20.61 -16.88 1.67
CA THR A 110 19.59 -16.20 2.47
C THR A 110 18.83 -17.20 3.34
N ALA A 111 18.46 -18.37 2.80
CA ALA A 111 17.76 -19.40 3.56
C ALA A 111 18.64 -19.97 4.68
N ARG A 112 19.93 -20.20 4.41
CA ARG A 112 20.89 -20.69 5.40
C ARG A 112 20.98 -19.72 6.58
N ILE A 113 21.25 -18.45 6.29
CA ILE A 113 21.40 -17.42 7.32
C ILE A 113 20.10 -17.25 8.12
N LEU A 114 18.96 -17.11 7.46
CA LEU A 114 17.69 -16.91 8.15
C LEU A 114 17.30 -18.11 9.02
N SER A 115 17.64 -19.34 8.64
CA SER A 115 17.33 -20.53 9.44
C SER A 115 18.03 -20.56 10.81
N GLU A 116 19.13 -19.81 10.96
CA GLU A 116 19.84 -19.64 12.24
C GLU A 116 19.19 -18.58 13.14
N HIS A 117 18.37 -17.67 12.54
CA HIS A 117 17.82 -16.53 13.24
C HIS A 117 16.32 -16.62 13.52
N ILE A 118 15.55 -17.43 12.76
CA ILE A 118 14.11 -17.62 12.95
C ILE A 118 13.74 -19.08 13.16
N SER A 119 12.61 -19.34 13.80
CA SER A 119 12.13 -20.70 14.09
C SER A 119 11.47 -21.35 12.85
N THR A 120 12.11 -21.25 11.68
CA THR A 120 11.67 -21.87 10.43
C THR A 120 12.85 -22.64 9.84
N SER A 121 12.63 -23.89 9.41
CA SER A 121 13.69 -24.73 8.86
C SER A 121 14.22 -24.20 7.53
N TYR A 122 15.49 -24.49 7.24
CA TYR A 122 16.15 -24.14 5.97
C TYR A 122 15.31 -24.53 4.75
N ASP A 123 14.86 -25.80 4.69
CA ASP A 123 14.08 -26.30 3.54
C ASP A 123 12.78 -25.52 3.34
N ARG A 124 12.12 -25.17 4.43
CA ARG A 124 10.88 -24.40 4.36
C ARG A 124 11.13 -22.96 3.92
N ILE A 125 12.20 -22.33 4.38
CA ILE A 125 12.60 -20.98 3.94
C ILE A 125 12.94 -21.01 2.45
N LEU A 126 13.73 -21.98 2.01
CA LEU A 126 14.14 -22.13 0.61
C LEU A 126 12.92 -22.39 -0.30
N GLU A 127 11.98 -23.23 0.13
CA GLU A 127 10.70 -23.44 -0.56
C GLU A 127 9.94 -22.11 -0.75
N LEU A 128 9.86 -21.29 0.30
CA LEU A 128 9.17 -20.01 0.26
C LEU A 128 9.87 -19.01 -0.67
N LEU A 129 11.21 -18.95 -0.64
CA LEU A 129 12.01 -18.08 -1.51
C LEU A 129 11.97 -18.50 -2.99
N ASN A 130 11.60 -19.74 -3.30
CA ASN A 130 11.45 -20.24 -4.67
C ASN A 130 10.04 -20.06 -5.24
N LYS A 131 9.10 -19.46 -4.50
CA LYS A 131 7.77 -19.18 -5.02
C LYS A 131 7.81 -18.09 -6.08
N ASP A 132 6.92 -18.21 -7.05
CA ASP A 132 6.64 -17.13 -8.01
C ASP A 132 5.66 -16.14 -7.35
N ALA A 133 6.22 -15.16 -6.65
CA ALA A 133 5.47 -14.15 -5.91
C ALA A 133 6.28 -12.86 -5.78
N TYR A 134 5.62 -11.73 -5.69
CA TYR A 134 6.26 -10.44 -5.44
C TYR A 134 6.99 -10.41 -4.09
N GLN A 135 6.33 -10.93 -3.05
CA GLN A 135 6.90 -11.07 -1.70
C GLN A 135 6.37 -12.33 -1.00
N VAL A 136 7.11 -12.80 -0.01
CA VAL A 136 6.72 -13.92 0.83
C VAL A 136 6.95 -13.62 2.31
N GLU A 137 6.17 -14.28 3.17
CA GLU A 137 6.34 -14.31 4.62
C GLU A 137 6.82 -15.69 5.07
N PHE A 138 7.54 -15.76 6.19
CA PHE A 138 8.15 -16.99 6.68
C PHE A 138 7.29 -17.75 7.71
N GLY A 139 5.97 -17.58 7.65
CA GLY A 139 5.03 -18.27 8.54
C GLY A 139 5.20 -17.84 10.00
N THR A 140 4.91 -18.74 10.94
CA THR A 140 4.93 -18.44 12.37
C THR A 140 6.32 -18.09 12.90
N GLY A 141 7.39 -18.65 12.33
CA GLY A 141 8.76 -18.36 12.73
C GLY A 141 9.26 -16.98 12.33
N GLY A 142 8.65 -16.39 11.29
CA GLY A 142 8.96 -15.03 10.83
C GLY A 142 7.98 -13.97 11.32
N LYS A 143 6.95 -14.34 12.12
CA LYS A 143 5.94 -13.43 12.68
C LYS A 143 6.20 -13.11 14.14
N ASN A 144 5.64 -11.99 14.59
CA ASN A 144 5.70 -11.54 15.99
C ASN A 144 7.12 -11.39 16.54
N LEU A 145 8.07 -11.05 15.69
CA LEU A 145 9.46 -10.81 16.09
C LEU A 145 9.53 -9.57 17.00
N SER A 146 10.36 -9.65 18.02
CA SER A 146 10.67 -8.50 18.87
C SER A 146 11.53 -7.47 18.10
N GLN A 147 11.59 -6.24 18.61
CA GLN A 147 12.45 -5.21 18.02
C GLN A 147 13.93 -5.65 18.01
N LEU A 148 14.42 -6.26 19.08
CA LEU A 148 15.80 -6.75 19.15
C LEU A 148 16.07 -7.79 18.04
N LYS A 149 15.13 -8.73 17.82
CA LYS A 149 15.30 -9.76 16.79
C LYS A 149 15.21 -9.17 15.38
N MET A 150 14.36 -8.18 15.18
CA MET A 150 14.28 -7.42 13.93
C MET A 150 15.60 -6.69 13.64
N GLU A 151 16.15 -5.99 14.63
CA GLU A 151 17.43 -5.27 14.48
C GLU A 151 18.60 -6.24 14.22
N GLU A 152 18.63 -7.39 14.91
CA GLU A 152 19.62 -8.45 14.68
C GLU A 152 19.60 -8.90 13.21
N ILE A 153 18.42 -9.27 12.68
CA ILE A 153 18.29 -9.72 11.28
C ILE A 153 18.57 -8.58 10.30
N LYS A 154 18.13 -7.36 10.61
CA LYS A 154 18.40 -6.19 9.77
C LYS A 154 19.87 -5.89 9.61
N ASN A 155 20.66 -6.07 10.68
CA ASN A 155 22.11 -5.86 10.67
C ASN A 155 22.88 -6.87 9.81
N LEU A 156 22.26 -8.00 9.42
CA LEU A 156 22.83 -8.94 8.46
C LEU A 156 22.88 -8.38 7.04
N ASN A 157 22.18 -7.27 6.78
CA ASN A 157 22.12 -6.58 5.49
C ASN A 157 21.79 -7.50 4.30
N LEU A 158 20.91 -8.47 4.50
CA LEU A 158 20.49 -9.40 3.45
C LEU A 158 19.64 -8.66 2.41
N PRO A 159 20.04 -8.68 1.11
CA PRO A 159 19.29 -8.04 0.06
C PRO A 159 17.86 -8.60 -0.05
N GLY A 160 16.89 -7.72 -0.25
CA GLY A 160 15.47 -8.11 -0.43
C GLY A 160 14.75 -8.53 0.85
N ILE A 161 15.41 -8.55 2.00
CA ILE A 161 14.76 -8.81 3.29
C ILE A 161 14.17 -7.50 3.84
N GLY A 162 12.95 -7.57 4.33
CA GLY A 162 12.23 -6.44 4.89
C GLY A 162 11.39 -6.85 6.10
N PHE A 163 10.77 -5.83 6.74
CA PHE A 163 9.93 -6.03 7.91
C PHE A 163 8.65 -5.21 7.79
N ILE A 164 7.54 -5.85 8.12
CA ILE A 164 6.26 -5.17 8.31
C ILE A 164 6.09 -4.96 9.81
N LYS A 165 6.01 -3.69 10.23
CA LYS A 165 5.72 -3.35 11.62
C LYS A 165 4.25 -3.63 11.92
N SER A 166 4.00 -4.26 13.06
CA SER A 166 2.68 -4.54 13.60
C SER A 166 2.70 -4.40 15.13
N THR A 167 1.59 -4.63 15.77
CA THR A 167 1.49 -4.71 17.22
C THR A 167 1.04 -6.10 17.64
N LYS A 168 1.46 -6.52 18.83
CA LYS A 168 0.94 -7.72 19.47
C LYS A 168 0.57 -7.43 20.92
N ARG A 169 -0.45 -8.12 21.41
CA ARG A 169 -0.82 -8.06 22.82
C ARG A 169 0.21 -8.81 23.66
N TYR A 170 0.66 -8.18 24.72
CA TYR A 170 1.64 -8.72 25.65
C TYR A 170 1.09 -8.70 27.07
N TYR A 171 1.22 -9.83 27.75
CA TYR A 171 0.80 -10.05 29.14
C TYR A 171 2.05 -10.23 29.98
N PRO A 172 2.54 -9.17 30.69
CA PRO A 172 3.82 -9.21 31.43
C PRO A 172 3.89 -10.33 32.47
N ASN A 173 2.75 -10.67 33.08
CA ASN A 173 2.66 -11.68 34.14
C ASN A 173 2.32 -13.10 33.59
N GLY A 174 2.47 -13.32 32.27
CA GLY A 174 2.19 -14.63 31.65
C GLY A 174 0.74 -15.08 31.88
N ASP A 175 0.58 -16.27 32.42
CA ASP A 175 -0.74 -16.91 32.65
C ASP A 175 -1.48 -16.38 33.89
N PHE A 176 -0.91 -15.41 34.62
CA PHE A 176 -1.57 -14.82 35.78
C PHE A 176 -2.92 -14.21 35.41
N ALA A 177 -3.96 -14.62 36.13
CA ALA A 177 -5.31 -14.13 35.95
C ALA A 177 -5.85 -14.30 34.48
N SER A 178 -5.34 -15.24 33.71
CA SER A 178 -5.67 -15.44 32.29
C SER A 178 -7.16 -15.54 32.01
N TYR A 179 -7.93 -16.22 32.86
CA TYR A 179 -9.40 -16.30 32.73
C TYR A 179 -10.10 -14.97 33.01
N LEU A 180 -9.56 -14.14 33.90
CA LEU A 180 -10.10 -12.84 34.22
C LEU A 180 -9.73 -11.81 33.15
N LEU A 181 -8.46 -11.78 32.74
CA LEU A 181 -7.98 -10.88 31.70
C LEU A 181 -8.53 -11.25 30.33
N GLY A 182 -8.59 -12.53 30.02
CA GLY A 182 -8.94 -13.01 28.71
C GLY A 182 -7.79 -12.93 27.71
N TYR A 183 -8.11 -12.89 26.45
CA TYR A 183 -7.12 -12.81 25.37
C TYR A 183 -7.71 -12.08 24.15
N THR A 184 -6.81 -11.69 23.24
CA THR A 184 -7.19 -11.05 21.98
C THR A 184 -6.91 -11.95 20.78
N LYS A 185 -7.66 -11.76 19.70
CA LYS A 185 -7.41 -12.35 18.37
C LYS A 185 -7.38 -11.28 17.31
N ASN A 186 -6.61 -11.51 16.27
CA ASN A 186 -6.67 -10.69 15.07
C ASN A 186 -7.85 -11.12 14.21
N LYS A 187 -8.73 -10.16 13.86
CA LYS A 187 -9.83 -10.32 12.92
C LYS A 187 -9.62 -9.38 11.75
N GLU A 188 -9.81 -9.88 10.55
CA GLU A 188 -9.78 -9.06 9.35
C GLU A 188 -11.16 -8.44 9.13
N ILE A 189 -11.21 -7.11 9.04
CA ILE A 189 -12.41 -6.33 8.77
C ILE A 189 -12.03 -5.30 7.70
N ASP A 190 -12.72 -5.34 6.56
CA ASP A 190 -12.47 -4.45 5.42
C ASP A 190 -10.99 -4.38 4.98
N GLY A 191 -10.32 -5.54 4.98
CA GLY A 191 -8.91 -5.66 4.59
C GLY A 191 -7.89 -5.20 5.63
N ASN A 192 -8.33 -4.76 6.81
CA ASN A 192 -7.47 -4.38 7.93
C ASN A 192 -7.54 -5.42 9.05
N LEU A 193 -6.40 -5.69 9.70
CA LEU A 193 -6.31 -6.62 10.83
C LEU A 193 -6.52 -5.86 12.14
N TYR A 194 -7.65 -6.11 12.79
CA TYR A 194 -7.99 -5.56 14.10
C TYR A 194 -7.72 -6.57 15.22
N MET A 195 -7.15 -6.09 16.31
CA MET A 195 -7.01 -6.85 17.53
C MET A 195 -8.30 -6.75 18.34
N VAL A 196 -9.03 -7.86 18.47
CA VAL A 196 -10.35 -7.92 19.12
C VAL A 196 -10.25 -8.81 20.36
N GLY A 197 -10.79 -8.32 21.48
CA GLY A 197 -10.90 -9.10 22.72
C GLY A 197 -11.96 -10.20 22.61
N GLU A 198 -11.64 -11.41 23.06
CA GLU A 198 -12.53 -12.56 22.95
C GLU A 198 -13.17 -12.94 24.28
N LEU A 199 -12.45 -12.87 25.39
CA LEU A 199 -12.92 -13.28 26.73
C LEU A 199 -12.42 -12.29 27.81
N GLY A 200 -12.97 -12.45 29.03
CA GLY A 200 -12.55 -11.73 30.22
C GLY A 200 -12.70 -10.21 30.08
N ILE A 201 -11.83 -9.47 30.72
CA ILE A 201 -11.76 -7.99 30.65
C ILE A 201 -11.50 -7.53 29.22
N GLU A 202 -10.64 -8.22 28.49
CA GLU A 202 -10.36 -7.93 27.07
C GLU A 202 -11.62 -7.97 26.21
N GLY A 203 -12.47 -8.98 26.41
CA GLY A 203 -13.73 -9.10 25.67
C GLY A 203 -14.80 -8.14 26.19
N TYR A 204 -14.95 -8.00 27.49
CA TYR A 204 -16.00 -7.17 28.10
C TYR A 204 -15.83 -5.68 27.77
N TYR A 205 -14.59 -5.17 27.83
CA TYR A 205 -14.25 -3.77 27.52
C TYR A 205 -13.65 -3.64 26.12
N ASN A 206 -14.03 -4.53 25.18
CA ASN A 206 -13.43 -4.52 23.86
C ASN A 206 -13.55 -3.17 23.14
N ASP A 207 -14.71 -2.53 23.20
CA ASP A 207 -15.00 -1.28 22.49
C ASP A 207 -14.16 -0.11 23.04
N GLU A 208 -14.00 -0.05 24.36
CA GLU A 208 -13.20 0.97 25.03
C GLU A 208 -11.70 0.74 24.78
N LEU A 209 -11.27 -0.53 24.83
CA LEU A 209 -9.86 -0.89 24.65
C LEU A 209 -9.41 -0.75 23.20
N THR A 210 -10.26 -1.04 22.22
CA THR A 210 -9.89 -0.98 20.79
C THR A 210 -9.63 0.46 20.32
N GLY A 211 -10.28 1.46 20.93
CA GLY A 211 -10.12 2.84 20.51
C GLY A 211 -10.80 3.16 19.18
N LYS A 212 -10.37 4.25 18.53
CA LYS A 212 -10.95 4.72 17.25
C LYS A 212 -9.87 4.82 16.20
N ASN A 213 -10.21 4.43 14.96
CA ASN A 213 -9.32 4.58 13.83
C ASN A 213 -8.95 6.04 13.59
N GLY A 214 -7.69 6.28 13.32
CA GLY A 214 -7.22 7.49 12.69
C GLY A 214 -7.27 7.37 11.16
N TYR A 215 -7.20 8.52 10.48
CA TYR A 215 -7.15 8.58 9.03
C TYR A 215 -6.05 9.53 8.60
N VAL A 216 -5.28 9.13 7.62
CA VAL A 216 -4.35 10.02 6.93
C VAL A 216 -4.75 10.10 5.47
N THR A 217 -4.91 11.34 5.01
CA THR A 217 -5.22 11.64 3.61
C THR A 217 -3.97 12.22 2.96
N TYR A 218 -3.55 11.67 1.83
CA TYR A 218 -2.40 12.14 1.07
C TYR A 218 -2.66 12.09 -0.43
N GLU A 219 -1.93 12.92 -1.18
CA GLU A 219 -1.95 12.88 -2.64
C GLU A 219 -0.90 11.90 -3.16
N LYS A 220 -1.23 11.19 -4.25
CA LYS A 220 -0.29 10.35 -5.01
C LYS A 220 0.04 11.00 -6.34
N ASP A 221 1.29 10.85 -6.76
CA ASP A 221 1.68 11.16 -8.14
C ASP A 221 1.12 10.12 -9.13
N GLY A 222 1.28 10.38 -10.43
CA GLY A 222 0.85 9.45 -11.48
C GLY A 222 1.58 8.10 -11.47
N ARG A 223 2.62 7.93 -10.65
CA ARG A 223 3.38 6.70 -10.43
C ARG A 223 3.01 6.00 -9.11
N GLY A 224 2.10 6.59 -8.33
CA GLY A 224 1.63 6.03 -7.06
C GLY A 224 2.47 6.41 -5.83
N ASN A 225 3.46 7.30 -5.95
CA ASN A 225 4.24 7.76 -4.81
C ASN A 225 3.47 8.83 -4.02
N LYS A 226 3.61 8.82 -2.69
CA LYS A 226 3.06 9.87 -1.83
C LYS A 226 3.73 11.22 -2.16
N ILE A 227 2.91 12.24 -2.39
CA ILE A 227 3.35 13.64 -2.48
C ILE A 227 3.22 14.22 -1.07
N VAL A 228 4.34 14.66 -0.49
CA VAL A 228 4.40 15.25 0.85
C VAL A 228 4.36 16.77 0.73
#